data_7b18d4951fb9fcdf4b7c10acd9a19116
#
_entry.id   7b18d4951fb9fcdf4b7c10acd9a19116
#
_cell.length_a   1.000
_cell.length_b   1.000
_cell.length_c   1.000
_cell.angle_alpha   90.00
_cell.angle_beta   90.00
_cell.angle_gamma   90.00
#
_symmetry.space_group_name_H-M   'P 1'
#
loop_
_entity.id
_entity.type
_entity.pdbx_description
1 polymer ?
#
loop_
_entity_poly.entity_id
_entity_poly.type
_entity_poly.pdbx_seq_one_letter_code
_entity_poly.pdbx_strand_id
1 'polypeptide(L)'
;MSLGYNQALRELPPDDMAPVVAWDDFLTYVFDWKQNQHVGLIGPTDSGKSTLSFSILPMRKYVTFFATKPRDATLDVFAAKGGYKKITSWPPKSRLGRVVSAEAMPRRLLWPDARSLDAGPKQAEVFRRAFKDIYGSGGWCVVWDEFWMMTSMLGLTDEARILLQQARSMDISFVMGAQRPSRIPLEIFDQSSHLFFWRDNDEVNLKRIGGIGWLSSGPIRAFVASLEPYQVLYIDTRKGFMYRTTAPELPQLKGKS
;
A
#
# COMPACT_ATOMS: atom_id res chain seq x y z
N MET A 1 30.27 -6.42 1.60
CA MET A 1 29.22 -7.13 2.35
C MET A 1 29.26 -6.62 3.77
N SER A 2 28.22 -5.97 4.24
CA SER A 2 28.25 -5.28 5.54
C SER A 2 28.20 -6.28 6.70
N LEU A 3 28.93 -6.00 7.76
CA LEU A 3 28.92 -6.76 9.02
C LEU A 3 27.50 -6.94 9.59
N GLY A 4 26.57 -6.03 9.30
CA GLY A 4 25.18 -6.07 9.76
C GLY A 4 24.33 -7.18 9.13
N TYR A 5 24.54 -7.51 7.86
CA TYR A 5 23.84 -8.63 7.19
C TYR A 5 24.21 -9.98 7.83
N ASN A 6 25.50 -10.19 8.08
CA ASN A 6 25.96 -11.42 8.72
C ASN A 6 25.50 -11.56 10.18
N GLN A 7 25.27 -10.45 10.87
CA GLN A 7 24.79 -10.46 12.26
C GLN A 7 23.28 -10.76 12.33
N ALA A 8 22.47 -10.20 11.42
CA ALA A 8 21.03 -10.47 11.35
C ALA A 8 20.74 -11.93 10.97
N LEU A 9 21.58 -12.55 10.12
CA LEU A 9 21.42 -13.98 9.74
C LEU A 9 21.90 -14.97 10.82
N ARG A 10 22.70 -14.52 11.81
CA ARG A 10 23.16 -15.40 12.90
C ARG A 10 22.12 -15.66 13.96
N GLU A 11 21.05 -14.87 13.99
CA GLU A 11 19.96 -14.96 14.97
C GLU A 11 18.62 -15.08 14.26
N LEU A 12 18.49 -16.00 13.29
CA LEU A 12 17.17 -16.31 12.73
C LEU A 12 16.28 -16.80 13.87
N PRO A 13 15.16 -16.10 14.11
CA PRO A 13 14.21 -16.56 15.12
C PRO A 13 13.60 -17.88 14.69
N PRO A 14 13.08 -18.68 15.64
CA PRO A 14 12.39 -19.91 15.33
C PRO A 14 11.31 -19.71 14.28
N ASP A 15 11.17 -20.66 13.34
CA ASP A 15 10.20 -20.60 12.23
C ASP A 15 8.74 -20.50 12.72
N ASP A 16 8.45 -20.99 13.91
CA ASP A 16 7.13 -20.90 14.56
C ASP A 16 6.73 -19.45 14.92
N MET A 17 7.68 -18.52 15.05
CA MET A 17 7.35 -17.10 15.27
C MET A 17 6.71 -16.44 14.04
N ALA A 18 7.00 -16.92 12.83
CA ALA A 18 6.39 -16.45 11.59
C ALA A 18 6.23 -17.64 10.62
N PRO A 19 5.25 -18.51 10.84
CA PRO A 19 5.04 -19.68 10.00
C PRO A 19 4.72 -19.28 8.56
N VAL A 20 5.10 -20.14 7.61
CA VAL A 20 4.79 -19.97 6.20
C VAL A 20 3.38 -20.49 5.94
N VAL A 21 2.54 -19.66 5.30
CA VAL A 21 1.15 -19.97 4.96
C VAL A 21 0.94 -19.73 3.46
N ALA A 22 0.24 -20.65 2.78
CA ALA A 22 -0.14 -20.46 1.39
C ALA A 22 -1.03 -19.22 1.22
N TRP A 23 -0.94 -18.53 0.08
CA TRP A 23 -1.65 -17.25 -0.12
C TRP A 23 -3.17 -17.36 0.08
N ASP A 24 -3.80 -18.40 -0.44
CA ASP A 24 -5.25 -18.59 -0.33
C ASP A 24 -5.70 -18.86 1.11
N ASP A 25 -4.92 -19.65 1.84
CA ASP A 25 -5.15 -19.91 3.27
C ASP A 25 -4.89 -18.65 4.10
N PHE A 26 -3.87 -17.86 3.73
CA PHE A 26 -3.58 -16.58 4.36
C PHE A 26 -4.76 -15.61 4.22
N LEU A 27 -5.32 -15.46 3.02
CA LEU A 27 -6.48 -14.60 2.79
C LEU A 27 -7.74 -15.09 3.52
N THR A 28 -7.89 -16.42 3.64
CA THR A 28 -9.11 -17.02 4.22
C THR A 28 -9.08 -17.03 5.74
N TYR A 29 -7.94 -17.33 6.36
CA TYR A 29 -7.86 -17.63 7.78
C TYR A 29 -7.01 -16.66 8.61
N VAL A 30 -6.15 -15.86 7.96
CA VAL A 30 -5.19 -15.00 8.66
C VAL A 30 -5.51 -13.52 8.46
N PHE A 31 -5.74 -13.11 7.22
CA PHE A 31 -5.89 -11.71 6.85
C PHE A 31 -7.34 -11.21 7.03
N ASP A 32 -7.67 -10.82 8.26
CA ASP A 32 -8.97 -10.25 8.61
C ASP A 32 -8.93 -8.70 8.51
N TRP A 33 -8.87 -8.18 7.30
CA TRP A 33 -8.84 -6.74 7.06
C TRP A 33 -10.24 -6.15 7.09
N LYS A 34 -10.55 -5.35 8.10
CA LYS A 34 -11.85 -4.67 8.26
C LYS A 34 -11.84 -3.27 7.68
N GLN A 35 -13.04 -2.74 7.39
CA GLN A 35 -13.19 -1.32 7.07
C GLN A 35 -12.59 -0.48 8.21
N ASN A 36 -12.07 0.71 7.91
CA ASN A 36 -11.32 1.61 8.80
C ASN A 36 -9.95 1.12 9.30
N GLN A 37 -9.46 -0.02 8.84
CA GLN A 37 -8.09 -0.47 9.11
C GLN A 37 -7.16 -0.09 7.96
N HIS A 38 -5.91 0.26 8.30
CA HIS A 38 -4.90 0.66 7.34
C HIS A 38 -3.91 -0.47 7.05
N VAL A 39 -3.41 -0.50 5.83
CA VAL A 39 -2.45 -1.47 5.32
C VAL A 39 -1.21 -0.76 4.82
N GLY A 40 -0.04 -1.14 5.32
CA GLY A 40 1.26 -0.69 4.83
C GLY A 40 1.94 -1.78 3.99
N LEU A 41 2.38 -1.42 2.78
CA LEU A 41 3.08 -2.30 1.82
C LEU A 41 4.51 -1.76 1.62
N ILE A 42 5.50 -2.39 2.24
CA ILE A 42 6.85 -1.84 2.34
C ILE A 42 7.88 -2.78 1.72
N GLY A 43 8.50 -2.35 0.64
CA GLY A 43 9.52 -3.14 -0.05
C GLY A 43 10.05 -2.46 -1.30
N PRO A 44 11.15 -2.95 -1.88
CA PRO A 44 11.78 -2.36 -3.05
C PRO A 44 10.87 -2.33 -4.28
N THR A 45 11.32 -1.65 -5.32
CA THR A 45 10.65 -1.69 -6.64
C THR A 45 10.61 -3.14 -7.14
N ASP A 46 9.57 -3.50 -7.86
CA ASP A 46 9.33 -4.83 -8.44
C ASP A 46 9.24 -6.00 -7.44
N SER A 47 9.02 -5.69 -6.16
CA SER A 47 8.85 -6.71 -5.13
C SER A 47 7.47 -7.38 -5.10
N GLY A 48 6.47 -6.84 -5.83
CA GLY A 48 5.11 -7.36 -5.85
C GLY A 48 4.08 -6.55 -5.05
N LYS A 49 4.43 -5.35 -4.54
CA LYS A 49 3.51 -4.48 -3.77
C LYS A 49 2.20 -4.22 -4.48
N SER A 50 2.27 -3.77 -5.72
CA SER A 50 1.06 -3.47 -6.51
C SER A 50 0.23 -4.72 -6.77
N THR A 51 0.87 -5.87 -6.99
CA THR A 51 0.20 -7.17 -7.12
C THR A 51 -0.59 -7.53 -5.87
N LEU A 52 0.05 -7.46 -4.71
CA LEU A 52 -0.59 -7.74 -3.42
C LEU A 52 -1.72 -6.73 -3.16
N SER A 53 -1.48 -5.44 -3.41
CA SER A 53 -2.52 -4.41 -3.29
C SER A 53 -3.79 -4.80 -4.06
N PHE A 54 -3.65 -5.13 -5.36
CA PHE A 54 -4.79 -5.53 -6.18
C PHE A 54 -5.45 -6.84 -5.75
N SER A 55 -4.71 -7.74 -5.12
CA SER A 55 -5.27 -9.00 -4.60
C SER A 55 -6.15 -8.82 -3.37
N ILE A 56 -5.87 -7.79 -2.54
CA ILE A 56 -6.65 -7.51 -1.34
C ILE A 56 -7.78 -6.48 -1.56
N LEU A 57 -7.65 -5.59 -2.54
CA LEU A 57 -8.64 -4.53 -2.82
C LEU A 57 -10.06 -5.03 -3.16
N PRO A 58 -10.28 -6.23 -3.73
CA PRO A 58 -11.63 -6.79 -3.88
C PRO A 58 -12.43 -6.89 -2.57
N MET A 59 -11.77 -6.93 -1.41
CA MET A 59 -12.40 -6.91 -0.09
C MET A 59 -13.06 -5.56 0.25
N ARG A 60 -12.89 -4.54 -0.60
CA ARG A 60 -13.47 -3.20 -0.43
C ARG A 60 -14.41 -2.86 -1.56
N LYS A 61 -15.57 -2.30 -1.21
CA LYS A 61 -16.60 -1.90 -2.18
C LYS A 61 -16.19 -0.60 -2.87
N TYR A 62 -15.90 0.44 -2.13
CA TYR A 62 -15.53 1.75 -2.64
C TYR A 62 -14.02 1.96 -2.56
N VAL A 63 -13.36 2.07 -3.71
CA VAL A 63 -11.90 2.22 -3.79
C VAL A 63 -11.54 3.37 -4.72
N THR A 64 -10.68 4.26 -4.23
CA THR A 64 -10.02 5.26 -5.08
C THR A 64 -8.51 5.04 -5.04
N PHE A 65 -7.95 4.65 -6.18
CA PHE A 65 -6.52 4.49 -6.39
C PHE A 65 -5.95 5.78 -6.98
N PHE A 66 -4.93 6.34 -6.35
CA PHE A 66 -4.26 7.57 -6.74
C PHE A 66 -2.98 7.24 -7.50
N ALA A 67 -2.99 7.45 -8.81
CA ALA A 67 -1.85 7.17 -9.67
C ALA A 67 -1.01 8.44 -9.88
N THR A 68 0.27 8.36 -9.51
CA THR A 68 1.20 9.50 -9.58
C THR A 68 2.11 9.48 -10.81
N LYS A 69 2.40 8.29 -11.35
CA LYS A 69 3.30 8.13 -12.49
C LYS A 69 2.67 8.60 -13.80
N PRO A 70 3.44 9.14 -14.75
CA PRO A 70 2.92 9.53 -16.06
C PRO A 70 2.33 8.36 -16.87
N ARG A 71 2.91 7.18 -16.70
CA ARG A 71 2.50 5.93 -17.35
C ARG A 71 2.81 4.75 -16.43
N ASP A 72 1.92 3.78 -16.40
CA ASP A 72 2.13 2.52 -15.71
C ASP A 72 1.25 1.44 -16.37
N ALA A 73 1.86 0.64 -17.26
CA ALA A 73 1.15 -0.40 -18.01
C ALA A 73 0.58 -1.48 -17.09
N THR A 74 1.28 -1.78 -16.00
CA THR A 74 0.81 -2.74 -15.00
C THR A 74 -0.46 -2.24 -14.32
N LEU A 75 -0.47 -0.97 -13.94
CA LEU A 75 -1.63 -0.33 -13.31
C LEU A 75 -2.83 -0.24 -14.27
N ASP A 76 -2.61 0.07 -15.56
CA ASP A 76 -3.68 0.10 -16.57
C ASP A 76 -4.37 -1.27 -16.70
N VAL A 77 -3.59 -2.35 -16.74
CA VAL A 77 -4.12 -3.72 -16.84
C VAL A 77 -4.86 -4.13 -15.58
N PHE A 78 -4.30 -3.87 -14.43
CA PHE A 78 -4.96 -4.15 -13.16
C PHE A 78 -6.27 -3.39 -13.02
N ALA A 79 -6.26 -2.11 -13.34
CA ALA A 79 -7.45 -1.30 -13.27
C ALA A 79 -8.55 -1.84 -14.18
N ALA A 80 -8.21 -2.23 -15.40
CA ALA A 80 -9.16 -2.82 -16.34
C ALA A 80 -9.76 -4.13 -15.80
N LYS A 81 -8.93 -5.06 -15.31
CA LYS A 81 -9.37 -6.34 -14.73
C LYS A 81 -10.17 -6.17 -13.45
N GLY A 82 -9.80 -5.21 -12.60
CA GLY A 82 -10.47 -4.91 -11.33
C GLY A 82 -11.74 -4.07 -11.47
N GLY A 83 -12.14 -3.68 -12.69
CA GLY A 83 -13.32 -2.86 -12.94
C GLY A 83 -13.18 -1.40 -12.53
N TYR A 84 -11.94 -0.90 -12.42
CA TYR A 84 -11.69 0.50 -12.11
C TYR A 84 -11.98 1.40 -13.31
N LYS A 85 -12.63 2.52 -13.06
CA LYS A 85 -12.82 3.57 -14.08
C LYS A 85 -11.72 4.61 -13.95
N LYS A 86 -10.95 4.80 -15.01
CA LYS A 86 -9.91 5.83 -15.09
C LYS A 86 -10.56 7.21 -15.19
N ILE A 87 -10.17 8.11 -14.29
CA ILE A 87 -10.62 9.51 -14.24
C ILE A 87 -9.41 10.42 -14.09
N THR A 88 -9.44 11.57 -14.72
CA THR A 88 -8.33 12.55 -14.72
C THR A 88 -8.60 13.79 -13.87
N SER A 89 -9.84 13.93 -13.39
CA SER A 89 -10.27 15.08 -12.57
C SER A 89 -11.22 14.61 -11.48
N TRP A 90 -11.41 15.47 -10.49
CA TRP A 90 -12.34 15.21 -9.39
C TRP A 90 -13.30 16.40 -9.20
N PRO A 91 -14.60 16.19 -8.86
CA PRO A 91 -15.28 14.88 -8.85
C PRO A 91 -15.45 14.30 -10.26
N PRO A 92 -15.63 12.96 -10.39
CA PRO A 92 -15.88 12.35 -11.70
C PRO A 92 -17.19 12.86 -12.29
N LYS A 93 -17.17 13.14 -13.60
CA LYS A 93 -18.33 13.66 -14.31
C LYS A 93 -18.75 12.71 -15.43
N SER A 94 -20.05 12.58 -15.64
CA SER A 94 -20.63 11.91 -16.80
C SER A 94 -20.37 12.70 -18.08
N ARG A 95 -20.68 12.13 -19.24
CA ARG A 95 -20.62 12.84 -20.54
C ARG A 95 -21.51 14.08 -20.58
N LEU A 96 -22.58 14.11 -19.77
CA LEU A 96 -23.49 15.24 -19.62
C LEU A 96 -23.08 16.23 -18.53
N GLY A 97 -21.84 16.13 -18.01
CA GLY A 97 -21.31 17.04 -17.00
C GLY A 97 -21.82 16.81 -15.57
N ARG A 98 -22.71 15.86 -15.33
CA ARG A 98 -23.22 15.55 -13.98
C ARG A 98 -22.20 14.78 -13.17
N VAL A 99 -22.11 15.07 -11.87
CA VAL A 99 -21.26 14.33 -10.93
C VAL A 99 -21.74 12.88 -10.84
N VAL A 100 -20.79 11.96 -10.90
CA VAL A 100 -21.07 10.51 -10.82
C VAL A 100 -20.97 10.08 -9.36
N SER A 101 -22.01 9.43 -8.84
CA SER A 101 -22.05 8.96 -7.45
C SER A 101 -21.06 7.82 -7.17
N ALA A 102 -20.87 7.49 -5.90
CA ALA A 102 -20.06 6.36 -5.47
C ALA A 102 -20.64 5.02 -5.93
N GLU A 103 -21.95 4.88 -5.88
CA GLU A 103 -22.67 3.65 -6.29
C GLU A 103 -22.50 3.39 -7.79
N ALA A 104 -22.57 4.44 -8.62
CA ALA A 104 -22.40 4.32 -10.07
C ALA A 104 -20.94 4.09 -10.49
N MET A 105 -19.97 4.50 -9.66
CA MET A 105 -18.55 4.34 -9.91
C MET A 105 -17.81 4.00 -8.61
N PRO A 106 -17.98 2.78 -8.07
CA PRO A 106 -17.40 2.40 -6.79
C PRO A 106 -15.88 2.21 -6.82
N ARG A 107 -15.29 1.94 -7.98
CA ARG A 107 -13.85 1.72 -8.17
C ARG A 107 -13.30 2.75 -9.14
N ARG A 108 -12.45 3.64 -8.63
CA ARG A 108 -11.90 4.78 -9.36
C ARG A 108 -10.38 4.68 -9.40
N LEU A 109 -9.81 4.85 -10.60
CA LEU A 109 -8.40 5.10 -10.80
C LEU A 109 -8.24 6.60 -11.12
N LEU A 110 -7.93 7.39 -10.11
CA LEU A 110 -7.68 8.82 -10.27
C LEU A 110 -6.26 9.03 -10.78
N TRP A 111 -6.16 9.38 -12.05
CA TRP A 111 -4.90 9.50 -12.78
C TRP A 111 -4.85 10.81 -13.56
N PRO A 112 -4.60 11.94 -12.90
CA PRO A 112 -4.37 13.22 -13.57
C PRO A 112 -3.17 13.14 -14.51
N ASP A 113 -3.16 13.99 -15.54
CA ASP A 113 -2.03 14.05 -16.45
C ASP A 113 -0.75 14.48 -15.72
N ALA A 114 0.28 13.67 -15.78
CA ALA A 114 1.58 13.89 -15.16
C ALA A 114 2.75 13.85 -16.18
N ARG A 115 2.46 14.06 -17.47
CA ARG A 115 3.47 13.99 -18.54
C ARG A 115 4.34 15.22 -18.68
N SER A 116 3.98 16.34 -18.06
CA SER A 116 4.80 17.54 -17.98
C SER A 116 5.56 17.58 -16.66
N LEU A 117 6.78 18.11 -16.65
CA LEU A 117 7.55 18.34 -15.42
C LEU A 117 6.82 19.32 -14.46
N ASP A 118 5.97 20.19 -14.99
CA ASP A 118 5.19 21.15 -14.22
C ASP A 118 3.79 20.63 -13.82
N ALA A 119 3.51 19.35 -14.04
CA ALA A 119 2.20 18.77 -13.74
C ALA A 119 1.91 18.62 -12.24
N GLY A 120 2.95 18.57 -11.39
CA GLY A 120 2.83 18.31 -9.96
C GLY A 120 1.79 19.15 -9.23
N PRO A 121 1.79 20.48 -9.33
CA PRO A 121 0.79 21.35 -8.66
C PRO A 121 -0.64 21.05 -9.07
N LYS A 122 -0.89 20.82 -10.36
CA LYS A 122 -2.23 20.48 -10.88
C LYS A 122 -2.69 19.09 -10.39
N GLN A 123 -1.77 18.13 -10.39
CA GLN A 123 -2.03 16.79 -9.86
C GLN A 123 -2.36 16.84 -8.37
N ALA A 124 -1.59 17.57 -7.57
CA ALA A 124 -1.82 17.78 -6.16
C ALA A 124 -3.19 18.43 -5.88
N GLU A 125 -3.60 19.41 -6.66
CA GLU A 125 -4.90 20.06 -6.52
C GLU A 125 -6.06 19.07 -6.75
N VAL A 126 -5.97 18.24 -7.79
CA VAL A 126 -6.98 17.20 -8.06
C VAL A 126 -7.06 16.22 -6.91
N PHE A 127 -5.91 15.80 -6.38
CA PHE A 127 -5.85 14.88 -5.25
C PHE A 127 -6.43 15.49 -3.97
N ARG A 128 -6.10 16.75 -3.65
CA ARG A 128 -6.70 17.46 -2.49
C ARG A 128 -8.21 17.51 -2.54
N ARG A 129 -8.77 17.82 -3.71
CA ARG A 129 -10.24 17.82 -3.89
C ARG A 129 -10.82 16.43 -3.62
N ALA A 130 -10.18 15.39 -4.15
CA ALA A 130 -10.62 14.02 -3.92
C ALA A 130 -10.55 13.65 -2.43
N PHE A 131 -9.48 14.00 -1.72
CA PHE A 131 -9.37 13.73 -0.28
C PHE A 131 -10.43 14.43 0.52
N LYS A 132 -10.70 15.71 0.24
CA LYS A 132 -11.73 16.47 0.93
C LYS A 132 -13.11 15.81 0.81
N ASP A 133 -13.48 15.38 -0.40
CA ASP A 133 -14.77 14.75 -0.65
C ASP A 133 -14.84 13.33 -0.06
N ILE A 134 -13.76 12.54 -0.19
CA ILE A 134 -13.65 11.19 0.38
C ILE A 134 -13.72 11.27 1.91
N TYR A 135 -13.00 12.20 2.52
CA TYR A 135 -13.02 12.39 3.96
C TYR A 135 -14.42 12.79 4.44
N GLY A 136 -15.06 13.73 3.79
CA GLY A 136 -16.41 14.18 4.16
C GLY A 136 -17.50 13.11 3.97
N SER A 137 -17.35 12.21 2.98
CA SER A 137 -18.33 11.15 2.73
C SER A 137 -18.09 9.87 3.53
N GLY A 138 -16.85 9.60 3.92
CA GLY A 138 -16.48 8.36 4.61
C GLY A 138 -16.66 7.09 3.78
N GLY A 139 -16.34 5.93 4.37
CA GLY A 139 -16.62 4.60 3.79
C GLY A 139 -15.74 4.16 2.62
N TRP A 140 -14.70 4.89 2.28
CA TRP A 140 -13.79 4.62 1.16
C TRP A 140 -12.54 3.83 1.56
N CYS A 141 -11.96 3.15 0.59
CA CYS A 141 -10.57 2.70 0.62
C CYS A 141 -9.74 3.60 -0.30
N VAL A 142 -8.78 4.29 0.29
CA VAL A 142 -7.81 5.15 -0.41
C VAL A 142 -6.53 4.37 -0.63
N VAL A 143 -6.01 4.37 -1.86
CA VAL A 143 -4.77 3.66 -2.21
C VAL A 143 -3.73 4.64 -2.74
N TRP A 144 -2.57 4.70 -2.08
CA TRP A 144 -1.38 5.39 -2.52
C TRP A 144 -0.26 4.38 -2.83
N ASP A 145 0.05 4.20 -4.09
CA ASP A 145 1.07 3.25 -4.52
C ASP A 145 2.49 3.65 -4.06
N GLU A 146 2.74 4.96 -3.96
CA GLU A 146 4.01 5.50 -3.48
C GLU A 146 3.78 6.67 -2.51
N PHE A 147 3.88 6.38 -1.22
CA PHE A 147 3.61 7.36 -0.15
C PHE A 147 4.54 8.58 -0.21
N TRP A 148 5.84 8.35 -0.44
CA TRP A 148 6.81 9.44 -0.49
C TRP A 148 6.52 10.41 -1.64
N MET A 149 6.10 9.91 -2.80
CA MET A 149 5.72 10.75 -3.93
C MET A 149 4.54 11.65 -3.58
N MET A 150 3.53 11.11 -2.92
CA MET A 150 2.35 11.87 -2.52
C MET A 150 2.68 12.95 -1.49
N THR A 151 3.47 12.62 -0.48
CA THR A 151 3.77 13.56 0.61
C THR A 151 4.86 14.55 0.26
N SER A 152 6.02 14.05 -0.18
CA SER A 152 7.21 14.89 -0.36
C SER A 152 7.24 15.62 -1.69
N MET A 153 6.78 14.99 -2.79
CA MET A 153 6.82 15.60 -4.11
C MET A 153 5.57 16.40 -4.44
N LEU A 154 4.40 15.91 -4.05
CA LEU A 154 3.13 16.58 -4.30
C LEU A 154 2.67 17.45 -3.12
N GLY A 155 3.39 17.45 -2.00
CA GLY A 155 3.10 18.30 -0.85
C GLY A 155 1.79 17.98 -0.16
N LEU A 156 1.41 16.68 -0.09
CA LEU A 156 0.17 16.20 0.52
C LEU A 156 0.41 15.63 1.94
N THR A 157 1.40 16.15 2.65
CA THR A 157 1.80 15.64 3.97
C THR A 157 0.70 15.84 5.02
N ASP A 158 0.02 16.98 5.00
CA ASP A 158 -1.02 17.28 5.98
C ASP A 158 -2.27 16.43 5.73
N GLU A 159 -2.65 16.23 4.47
CA GLU A 159 -3.73 15.32 4.08
C GLU A 159 -3.42 13.87 4.49
N ALA A 160 -2.18 13.44 4.31
CA ALA A 160 -1.73 12.10 4.76
C ALA A 160 -1.86 11.96 6.28
N ARG A 161 -1.42 12.96 7.04
CA ARG A 161 -1.49 12.95 8.50
C ARG A 161 -2.93 12.88 9.00
N ILE A 162 -3.82 13.69 8.42
CA ILE A 162 -5.25 13.67 8.75
C ILE A 162 -5.85 12.29 8.44
N LEU A 163 -5.59 11.74 7.25
CA LEU A 163 -6.08 10.41 6.88
C LEU A 163 -5.57 9.31 7.82
N LEU A 164 -4.31 9.36 8.24
CA LEU A 164 -3.77 8.37 9.15
C LEU A 164 -4.36 8.46 10.56
N GLN A 165 -4.57 9.68 11.06
CA GLN A 165 -5.03 9.90 12.43
C GLN A 165 -6.55 9.83 12.59
N GLN A 166 -7.31 10.26 11.59
CA GLN A 166 -8.75 10.48 11.72
C GLN A 166 -9.61 9.59 10.81
N ALA A 167 -9.04 8.96 9.79
CA ALA A 167 -9.78 8.18 8.81
C ALA A 167 -10.61 7.04 9.42
N ARG A 168 -10.15 6.48 10.55
CA ARG A 168 -10.89 5.41 11.25
C ARG A 168 -12.28 5.86 11.69
N SER A 169 -12.42 7.10 12.18
CA SER A 169 -13.73 7.64 12.61
C SER A 169 -14.68 7.89 11.45
N MET A 170 -14.15 7.95 10.22
CA MET A 170 -14.90 8.14 8.98
C MET A 170 -15.05 6.84 8.19
N ASP A 171 -14.76 5.70 8.78
CA ASP A 171 -14.75 4.39 8.11
C ASP A 171 -13.89 4.35 6.82
N ILE A 172 -12.81 5.12 6.79
CA ILE A 172 -11.88 5.14 5.67
C ILE A 172 -10.73 4.17 5.94
N SER A 173 -10.53 3.22 5.01
CA SER A 173 -9.32 2.40 4.96
C SER A 173 -8.26 3.07 4.11
N PHE A 174 -6.98 2.86 4.45
CA PHE A 174 -5.88 3.38 3.68
C PHE A 174 -4.88 2.27 3.35
N VAL A 175 -4.53 2.12 2.07
CA VAL A 175 -3.47 1.22 1.60
C VAL A 175 -2.31 2.08 1.10
N MET A 176 -1.15 1.92 1.71
CA MET A 176 0.02 2.76 1.47
C MET A 176 1.20 1.92 0.99
N GLY A 177 1.66 2.18 -0.23
CA GLY A 177 2.89 1.61 -0.76
C GLY A 177 4.10 2.49 -0.42
N ALA A 178 5.22 1.86 -0.10
CA ALA A 178 6.48 2.56 0.09
C ALA A 178 7.68 1.69 -0.31
N GLN A 179 8.67 2.32 -0.94
CA GLN A 179 9.86 1.60 -1.40
C GLN A 179 10.97 1.54 -0.34
N ARG A 180 11.07 2.58 0.49
CA ARG A 180 12.13 2.70 1.50
C ARG A 180 11.54 3.01 2.87
N PRO A 181 11.60 2.07 3.82
CA PRO A 181 11.13 2.28 5.19
C PRO A 181 11.72 3.53 5.86
N SER A 182 13.00 3.81 5.60
CA SER A 182 13.71 4.96 6.19
C SER A 182 13.12 6.32 5.81
N ARG A 183 12.36 6.42 4.72
CA ARG A 183 11.70 7.64 4.24
C ARG A 183 10.25 7.77 4.68
N ILE A 184 9.73 6.81 5.43
CA ILE A 184 8.34 6.80 5.86
C ILE A 184 8.26 7.34 7.29
N PRO A 185 7.31 8.24 7.61
CA PRO A 185 7.02 8.62 8.98
C PRO A 185 6.65 7.41 9.85
N LEU A 186 7.03 7.41 11.13
CA LEU A 186 6.70 6.31 12.05
C LEU A 186 5.19 6.13 12.21
N GLU A 187 4.45 7.20 12.11
CA GLU A 187 3.00 7.21 12.23
C GLU A 187 2.32 6.25 11.25
N ILE A 188 2.91 5.99 10.07
CA ILE A 188 2.38 5.00 9.12
C ILE A 188 2.42 3.61 9.71
N PHE A 189 3.53 3.26 10.34
CA PHE A 189 3.68 1.95 10.98
C PHE A 189 2.73 1.82 12.16
N ASP A 190 2.65 2.85 13.01
CA ASP A 190 1.84 2.84 14.23
C ASP A 190 0.34 2.85 13.94
N GLN A 191 -0.09 3.50 12.85
CA GLN A 191 -1.50 3.57 12.45
C GLN A 191 -1.94 2.39 11.55
N SER A 192 -1.01 1.64 10.98
CA SER A 192 -1.33 0.47 10.16
C SER A 192 -1.67 -0.73 11.02
N SER A 193 -2.85 -1.30 10.82
CA SER A 193 -3.26 -2.56 11.47
C SER A 193 -2.58 -3.77 10.81
N HIS A 194 -2.22 -3.64 9.55
CA HIS A 194 -1.64 -4.70 8.73
C HIS A 194 -0.40 -4.16 8.02
N LEU A 195 0.74 -4.81 8.22
CA LEU A 195 2.00 -4.46 7.59
C LEU A 195 2.54 -5.63 6.78
N PHE A 196 2.98 -5.34 5.57
CA PHE A 196 3.62 -6.30 4.67
C PHE A 196 5.01 -5.81 4.33
N PHE A 197 6.02 -6.61 4.61
CA PHE A 197 7.41 -6.32 4.31
C PHE A 197 7.96 -7.32 3.31
N TRP A 198 8.55 -6.83 2.26
CA TRP A 198 9.40 -7.61 1.36
C TRP A 198 10.85 -7.57 1.79
N ARG A 199 11.64 -8.46 1.25
CA ARG A 199 13.07 -8.53 1.52
C ARG A 199 13.73 -7.16 1.38
N ASP A 200 14.49 -6.78 2.40
CA ASP A 200 15.33 -5.59 2.42
C ASP A 200 16.63 -5.91 3.16
N ASN A 201 17.77 -5.52 2.57
CA ASN A 201 19.09 -5.77 3.11
C ASN A 201 19.81 -4.46 3.50
N ASP A 202 19.15 -3.32 3.32
CA ASP A 202 19.70 -2.03 3.73
C ASP A 202 19.61 -1.88 5.25
N GLU A 203 20.75 -1.64 5.90
CA GLU A 203 20.81 -1.59 7.36
C GLU A 203 19.98 -0.44 7.95
N VAL A 204 19.89 0.70 7.26
CA VAL A 204 19.11 1.85 7.70
C VAL A 204 17.61 1.51 7.65
N ASN A 205 17.19 0.85 6.57
CA ASN A 205 15.82 0.36 6.42
C ASN A 205 15.48 -0.69 7.49
N LEU A 206 16.35 -1.67 7.71
CA LEU A 206 16.15 -2.72 8.71
C LEU A 206 16.06 -2.14 10.13
N LYS A 207 16.90 -1.14 10.47
CA LYS A 207 16.79 -0.43 11.76
C LYS A 207 15.44 0.27 11.89
N ARG A 208 14.94 0.88 10.82
CA ARG A 208 13.64 1.55 10.82
C ARG A 208 12.49 0.58 11.00
N ILE A 209 12.51 -0.54 10.30
CA ILE A 209 11.51 -1.62 10.43
C ILE A 209 11.51 -2.20 11.85
N GLY A 210 12.68 -2.39 12.45
CA GLY A 210 12.80 -2.91 13.80
C GLY A 210 12.22 -2.01 14.91
N GLY A 211 11.93 -0.74 14.62
CA GLY A 211 11.27 0.20 15.55
C GLY A 211 9.75 0.14 15.52
N ILE A 212 9.14 -0.81 14.82
CA ILE A 212 7.70 -0.89 14.63
C ILE A 212 7.02 -1.61 15.79
N GLY A 213 6.19 -0.85 16.49
CA GLY A 213 5.29 -1.38 17.51
C GLY A 213 6.01 -1.99 18.72
N TRP A 214 5.28 -2.82 19.44
CA TRP A 214 5.71 -3.53 20.66
C TRP A 214 6.36 -4.91 20.37
N LEU A 215 6.49 -5.29 19.09
CA LEU A 215 7.16 -6.54 18.70
C LEU A 215 8.68 -6.39 18.80
N SER A 216 9.35 -7.46 19.19
CA SER A 216 10.81 -7.48 19.29
C SER A 216 11.48 -7.18 17.94
N SER A 217 12.34 -6.18 17.91
CA SER A 217 12.96 -5.68 16.67
C SER A 217 13.88 -6.69 15.98
N GLY A 218 14.57 -7.53 16.75
CA GLY A 218 15.49 -8.54 16.23
C GLY A 218 14.83 -9.53 15.27
N PRO A 219 13.79 -10.25 15.70
CA PRO A 219 13.06 -11.18 14.84
C PRO A 219 12.53 -10.57 13.55
N ILE A 220 11.89 -9.39 13.62
CA ILE A 220 11.36 -8.72 12.42
C ILE A 220 12.48 -8.45 11.41
N ARG A 221 13.60 -7.89 11.86
CA ARG A 221 14.76 -7.58 11.01
C ARG A 221 15.34 -8.84 10.37
N ALA A 222 15.49 -9.90 11.17
CA ALA A 222 16.03 -11.17 10.69
C ALA A 222 15.12 -11.81 9.63
N PHE A 223 13.80 -11.86 9.87
CA PHE A 223 12.86 -12.36 8.87
C PHE A 223 12.90 -11.53 7.59
N VAL A 224 12.79 -10.20 7.68
CA VAL A 224 12.81 -9.34 6.49
C VAL A 224 14.09 -9.50 5.67
N ALA A 225 15.25 -9.65 6.32
CA ALA A 225 16.52 -9.87 5.63
C ALA A 225 16.60 -11.25 4.94
N SER A 226 15.91 -12.26 5.45
CA SER A 226 15.96 -13.65 4.98
C SER A 226 14.85 -14.03 3.99
N LEU A 227 13.86 -13.16 3.72
CA LEU A 227 12.76 -13.46 2.81
C LEU A 227 13.25 -13.86 1.42
N GLU A 228 12.58 -14.83 0.83
CA GLU A 228 12.77 -15.21 -0.56
C GLU A 228 12.18 -14.17 -1.53
N PRO A 229 12.54 -14.20 -2.83
CA PRO A 229 11.91 -13.35 -3.83
C PRO A 229 10.37 -13.50 -3.79
N TYR A 230 9.66 -12.36 -3.80
CA TYR A 230 8.20 -12.26 -3.71
C TYR A 230 7.56 -12.78 -2.40
N GLN A 231 8.33 -13.38 -1.52
CA GLN A 231 7.87 -13.70 -0.18
C GLN A 231 7.71 -12.42 0.64
N VAL A 232 6.71 -12.38 1.50
CA VAL A 232 6.41 -11.25 2.38
C VAL A 232 6.35 -11.71 3.82
N LEU A 233 6.83 -10.87 4.73
CA LEU A 233 6.50 -10.94 6.13
C LEU A 233 5.26 -10.09 6.37
N TYR A 234 4.19 -10.72 6.80
CA TYR A 234 2.98 -10.05 7.26
C TYR A 234 3.01 -9.90 8.78
N ILE A 235 2.58 -8.74 9.25
CA ILE A 235 2.43 -8.44 10.68
C ILE A 235 1.02 -7.88 10.91
N ASP A 236 0.23 -8.55 11.75
CA ASP A 236 -0.97 -7.97 12.36
C ASP A 236 -0.54 -7.20 13.62
N THR A 237 -0.46 -5.88 13.53
CA THR A 237 0.04 -5.03 14.62
C THR A 237 -0.92 -4.99 15.82
N ARG A 238 -2.18 -5.33 15.64
CA ARG A 238 -3.19 -5.33 16.70
C ARG A 238 -3.19 -6.62 17.52
N LYS A 239 -2.92 -7.74 16.85
CA LYS A 239 -2.92 -9.07 17.47
C LYS A 239 -1.51 -9.56 17.81
N GLY A 240 -0.47 -8.93 17.23
CA GLY A 240 0.91 -9.32 17.45
C GLY A 240 1.34 -10.59 16.75
N PHE A 241 0.69 -10.96 15.65
CA PHE A 241 1.04 -12.14 14.88
C PHE A 241 1.91 -11.79 13.70
N MET A 242 2.80 -12.70 13.35
CA MET A 242 3.60 -12.65 12.15
C MET A 242 3.39 -13.91 11.33
N TYR A 243 3.35 -13.76 10.00
CA TYR A 243 3.27 -14.86 9.05
C TYR A 243 4.14 -14.56 7.84
N ARG A 244 4.66 -15.60 7.21
CA ARG A 244 5.29 -15.47 5.90
C ARG A 244 4.36 -16.06 4.85
N THR A 245 4.19 -15.35 3.74
CA THR A 245 3.42 -15.84 2.60
C THR A 245 4.06 -15.35 1.31
N THR A 246 3.67 -15.92 0.19
CA THR A 246 4.16 -15.46 -1.12
C THR A 246 3.02 -14.75 -1.83
N ALA A 247 3.25 -13.49 -2.20
CA ALA A 247 2.28 -12.74 -2.98
C ALA A 247 1.95 -13.48 -4.28
N PRO A 248 0.68 -13.49 -4.71
CA PRO A 248 0.30 -14.22 -5.91
C PRO A 248 1.08 -13.69 -7.12
N GLU A 249 1.46 -14.59 -8.01
CA GLU A 249 1.97 -14.18 -9.32
C GLU A 249 0.85 -13.46 -10.07
N LEU A 250 1.21 -12.35 -10.71
CA LEU A 250 0.30 -11.77 -11.69
C LEU A 250 0.05 -12.79 -12.78
N PRO A 251 -1.22 -13.02 -13.19
CA PRO A 251 -1.49 -13.70 -14.42
C PRO A 251 -0.64 -13.00 -15.49
N GLN A 252 0.37 -13.68 -15.99
CA GLN A 252 1.33 -13.13 -16.94
C GLN A 252 0.56 -12.36 -17.99
N LEU A 253 0.91 -11.10 -18.16
CA LEU A 253 0.54 -10.35 -19.34
C LEU A 253 1.25 -11.06 -20.49
N LYS A 254 0.61 -12.09 -21.08
CA LYS A 254 1.10 -12.66 -22.34
C LYS A 254 1.14 -11.49 -23.31
N GLY A 255 2.32 -10.91 -23.42
CA GLY A 255 2.59 -9.92 -24.42
C GLY A 255 2.24 -10.54 -25.76
N LYS A 256 1.40 -9.88 -26.51
CA LYS A 256 1.41 -10.06 -27.94
C LYS A 256 2.77 -9.52 -28.40
N SER A 257 3.69 -10.44 -28.68
CA SER A 257 4.86 -10.18 -29.51
C SER A 257 4.42 -9.66 -30.87
#